data_3bce9f59ba208d49d39a8740864cca35
#
_entry.id   3bce9f59ba208d49d39a8740864cca35
#
_cell.length_a   1.000
_cell.length_b   1.000
_cell.length_c   1.000
_cell.angle_alpha   90.00
_cell.angle_beta   90.00
_cell.angle_gamma   90.00
#
_symmetry.space_group_name_H-M   'P 1'
#
loop_
_entity.id
_entity.type
_entity.pdbx_description
1 polymer ?
#
loop_
_entity_poly.entity_id
_entity_poly.type
_entity_poly.pdbx_seq_one_letter_code
_entity_poly.pdbx_strand_id
1 'polypeptide(L)'
;FLFFDEWKRIKKYANDHGIRIIGDIPIFVSMDSADVWANQHLFQLDSKGYPTRVAGVPPDYFSATGQLWGNPLYNWEAHEAEHFSWWISRIRAQLYNLDILRVDHFRGFEAFWSIPYGEPTAVNGEWVKAPGHALVTQGDEGIIAQFFQSQVLACQCGERLAAHQHLVKRFQLH
;
A
#
# COMPACT_ATOMS: atom_id res chain seq x y z
N PHE A 1 -12.74 17.38 13.10
CA PHE A 1 -13.80 16.98 14.04
C PHE A 1 -15.10 16.66 13.29
N LEU A 2 -15.74 17.62 12.61
CA LEU A 2 -17.02 17.45 11.90
C LEU A 2 -17.02 16.28 10.91
N PHE A 3 -15.99 16.15 10.10
CA PHE A 3 -15.87 15.05 9.15
C PHE A 3 -16.05 13.69 9.82
N PHE A 4 -15.33 13.41 10.90
CA PHE A 4 -15.39 12.11 11.56
C PHE A 4 -16.74 11.84 12.23
N ASP A 5 -17.42 12.86 12.75
CA ASP A 5 -18.74 12.72 13.33
C ASP A 5 -19.79 12.37 12.26
N GLU A 6 -19.78 13.09 11.15
CA GLU A 6 -20.68 12.86 10.01
C GLU A 6 -20.40 11.52 9.34
N TRP A 7 -19.10 11.19 9.10
CA TRP A 7 -18.69 9.93 8.51
C TRP A 7 -19.11 8.73 9.34
N LYS A 8 -18.94 8.79 10.65
CA LYS A 8 -19.38 7.75 11.58
C LYS A 8 -20.89 7.51 11.52
N ARG A 9 -21.68 8.56 11.36
CA ARG A 9 -23.15 8.44 11.19
C ARG A 9 -23.50 7.78 9.87
N ILE A 10 -22.83 8.17 8.78
CA ILE A 10 -23.02 7.57 7.45
C ILE A 10 -22.64 6.09 7.47
N LYS A 11 -21.47 5.76 8.00
CA LYS A 11 -21.01 4.37 8.13
C LYS A 11 -22.00 3.54 8.94
N LYS A 12 -22.43 4.04 10.10
CA LYS A 12 -23.42 3.36 10.92
C LYS A 12 -24.73 3.13 10.15
N TYR A 13 -25.23 4.15 9.46
CA TYR A 13 -26.45 4.04 8.68
C TYR A 13 -26.33 2.97 7.59
N ALA A 14 -25.23 2.94 6.85
CA ALA A 14 -24.97 1.92 5.84
C ALA A 14 -24.93 0.52 6.46
N ASN A 15 -24.19 0.35 7.56
CA ASN A 15 -24.06 -0.94 8.23
C ASN A 15 -25.40 -1.44 8.80
N ASP A 16 -26.22 -0.56 9.38
CA ASP A 16 -27.56 -0.90 9.87
C ASP A 16 -28.49 -1.42 8.75
N HIS A 17 -28.20 -1.07 7.48
CA HIS A 17 -28.90 -1.55 6.28
C HIS A 17 -28.18 -2.71 5.57
N GLY A 18 -27.20 -3.34 6.22
CA GLY A 18 -26.44 -4.48 5.66
C GLY A 18 -25.43 -4.09 4.57
N ILE A 19 -25.13 -2.79 4.40
CA ILE A 19 -24.16 -2.27 3.43
C ILE A 19 -22.80 -2.09 4.11
N ARG A 20 -21.74 -2.61 3.50
CA ARG A 20 -20.36 -2.38 3.94
C ARG A 20 -19.66 -1.38 3.03
N ILE A 21 -18.87 -0.50 3.64
CA ILE A 21 -18.10 0.53 2.94
C ILE A 21 -16.71 -0.01 2.65
N ILE A 22 -16.37 -0.07 1.36
CA ILE A 22 -15.04 -0.45 0.88
C ILE A 22 -14.30 0.82 0.54
N GLY A 23 -13.10 1.00 1.11
CA GLY A 23 -12.19 2.06 0.72
C GLY A 23 -10.93 1.52 0.09
N ASP A 24 -10.18 2.39 -0.55
CA ASP A 24 -8.99 2.07 -1.30
C ASP A 24 -7.83 2.97 -0.86
N ILE A 25 -6.64 2.37 -0.71
CA ILE A 25 -5.41 3.14 -0.49
C ILE A 25 -4.33 2.71 -1.49
N PRO A 26 -3.60 3.65 -2.07
CA PRO A 26 -2.44 3.31 -2.88
C PRO A 26 -1.31 2.79 -1.98
N ILE A 27 -0.53 1.83 -2.50
CA ILE A 27 0.66 1.37 -1.78
C ILE A 27 1.68 2.51 -1.64
N PHE A 28 1.92 3.30 -2.69
CA PHE A 28 2.85 4.42 -2.65
C PHE A 28 2.12 5.74 -2.43
N VAL A 29 2.75 6.63 -1.68
CA VAL A 29 2.23 7.99 -1.42
C VAL A 29 2.88 9.00 -2.36
N SER A 30 2.24 10.15 -2.55
CA SER A 30 2.80 11.23 -3.37
C SER A 30 4.00 11.88 -2.69
N MET A 31 4.96 12.36 -3.49
CA MET A 31 6.15 13.05 -2.97
C MET A 31 5.81 14.30 -2.15
N ASP A 32 4.78 15.02 -2.54
CA ASP A 32 4.28 16.24 -1.90
C ASP A 32 3.22 15.97 -0.81
N SER A 33 3.07 14.71 -0.38
CA SER A 33 2.14 14.34 0.69
C SER A 33 2.65 14.74 2.07
N ALA A 34 1.72 14.91 3.01
CA ALA A 34 2.03 15.07 4.43
C ALA A 34 2.82 13.87 5.00
N ASP A 35 2.59 12.68 4.46
CA ASP A 35 3.28 11.46 4.85
C ASP A 35 4.79 11.55 4.59
N VAL A 36 5.18 11.95 3.39
CA VAL A 36 6.60 12.13 3.03
C VAL A 36 7.21 13.30 3.81
N TRP A 37 6.50 14.41 3.88
CA TRP A 37 6.97 15.59 4.61
C TRP A 37 7.27 15.31 6.08
N ALA A 38 6.41 14.56 6.76
CA ALA A 38 6.54 14.27 8.18
C ALA A 38 7.52 13.11 8.49
N ASN A 39 7.75 12.19 7.52
CA ASN A 39 8.47 10.94 7.75
C ASN A 39 9.54 10.68 6.68
N GLN A 40 10.34 11.70 6.35
CA GLN A 40 11.32 11.62 5.24
C GLN A 40 12.27 10.41 5.33
N HIS A 41 12.67 10.02 6.54
CA HIS A 41 13.57 8.89 6.78
C HIS A 41 12.98 7.52 6.37
N LEU A 42 11.65 7.44 6.22
CA LEU A 42 10.96 6.23 5.76
C LEU A 42 10.92 6.09 4.23
N PHE A 43 11.51 7.04 3.50
CA PHE A 43 11.54 7.05 2.04
C PHE A 43 12.98 7.13 1.52
N GLN A 44 13.18 6.67 0.29
CA GLN A 44 14.47 6.73 -0.40
C GLN A 44 14.70 8.14 -0.98
N LEU A 45 15.10 9.06 -0.12
CA LEU A 45 15.38 10.45 -0.46
C LEU A 45 16.88 10.76 -0.36
N ASP A 46 17.33 11.74 -1.13
CA ASP A 46 18.68 12.32 -1.00
C ASP A 46 18.73 13.34 0.15
N SER A 47 19.91 13.89 0.39
CA SER A 47 20.15 14.91 1.44
C SER A 47 19.40 16.23 1.23
N LYS A 48 18.85 16.45 0.05
CA LYS A 48 18.04 17.62 -0.31
C LYS A 48 16.53 17.32 -0.25
N GLY A 49 16.15 16.09 0.06
CA GLY A 49 14.77 15.64 0.13
C GLY A 49 14.16 15.23 -1.21
N TYR A 50 14.95 15.07 -2.27
CA TYR A 50 14.44 14.54 -3.56
C TYR A 50 14.52 13.01 -3.57
N PRO A 51 13.57 12.33 -4.26
CA PRO A 51 13.65 10.88 -4.44
C PRO A 51 14.94 10.48 -5.12
N THR A 52 15.57 9.41 -4.67
CA THR A 52 16.69 8.79 -5.40
C THR A 52 16.17 7.79 -6.43
N ARG A 53 15.05 7.16 -6.11
CA ARG A 53 14.33 6.21 -6.97
C ARG A 53 12.83 6.37 -6.79
N VAL A 54 12.07 6.00 -7.82
CA VAL A 54 10.61 6.17 -7.85
C VAL A 54 9.92 4.87 -8.28
N ALA A 55 8.65 4.77 -7.92
CA ALA A 55 7.80 3.64 -8.24
C ALA A 55 7.27 3.69 -9.68
N GLY A 56 6.97 2.52 -10.20
CA GLY A 56 6.30 2.33 -11.48
C GLY A 56 6.02 0.86 -11.77
N VAL A 57 5.77 0.55 -13.02
CA VAL A 57 5.59 -0.82 -13.55
C VAL A 57 6.48 -0.99 -14.77
N PRO A 58 7.10 -2.16 -14.96
CA PRO A 58 7.93 -2.42 -16.13
C PRO A 58 7.11 -2.36 -17.43
N PRO A 59 7.78 -2.23 -18.59
CA PRO A 59 7.15 -2.46 -19.89
C PRO A 59 6.42 -3.80 -19.95
N ASP A 60 5.24 -3.79 -20.54
CA ASP A 60 4.41 -4.96 -20.72
C ASP A 60 3.69 -4.93 -22.09
N TYR A 61 2.77 -5.86 -22.29
CA TYR A 61 2.00 -5.96 -23.53
C TYR A 61 1.14 -4.72 -23.82
N PHE A 62 0.69 -4.00 -22.77
CA PHE A 62 -0.18 -2.83 -22.90
C PHE A 62 0.60 -1.53 -23.00
N SER A 63 1.84 -1.48 -22.49
CA SER A 63 2.69 -0.29 -22.48
C SER A 63 4.15 -0.65 -22.76
N ALA A 64 4.64 -0.29 -23.95
CA ALA A 64 6.02 -0.54 -24.34
C ALA A 64 7.05 0.22 -23.49
N THR A 65 6.65 1.28 -22.81
CA THR A 65 7.51 2.11 -21.92
C THR A 65 7.24 1.86 -20.44
N GLY A 66 6.29 0.96 -20.10
CA GLY A 66 5.81 0.75 -18.74
C GLY A 66 5.04 1.96 -18.22
N GLN A 67 4.90 2.03 -16.89
CA GLN A 67 4.26 3.16 -16.22
C GLN A 67 5.23 3.78 -15.22
N LEU A 68 5.55 5.03 -15.41
CA LEU A 68 6.35 5.83 -14.47
C LEU A 68 5.39 6.59 -13.54
N TRP A 69 5.25 6.14 -12.31
CA TRP A 69 4.31 6.76 -11.34
C TRP A 69 4.94 7.96 -10.62
N GLY A 70 6.24 7.93 -10.40
CA GLY A 70 6.97 9.05 -9.78
C GLY A 70 6.86 9.14 -8.26
N ASN A 71 6.14 8.24 -7.60
CA ASN A 71 6.06 8.17 -6.15
C ASN A 71 7.41 7.75 -5.55
N PRO A 72 7.87 8.35 -4.43
CA PRO A 72 9.09 7.93 -3.76
C PRO A 72 8.95 6.50 -3.23
N LEU A 73 10.03 5.74 -3.30
CA LEU A 73 10.08 4.38 -2.76
C LEU A 73 10.34 4.39 -1.26
N TYR A 74 9.86 3.36 -0.56
CA TYR A 74 10.07 3.19 0.86
C TYR A 74 11.51 2.78 1.18
N ASN A 75 12.06 3.34 2.25
CA ASN A 75 13.23 2.82 2.93
C ASN A 75 12.80 1.69 3.88
N TRP A 76 12.71 0.48 3.34
CA TRP A 76 12.19 -0.66 4.09
C TRP A 76 13.00 -1.03 5.32
N GLU A 77 14.32 -0.76 5.32
CA GLU A 77 15.18 -0.97 6.50
C GLU A 77 14.75 -0.07 7.66
N ALA A 78 14.44 1.20 7.39
CA ALA A 78 13.92 2.11 8.40
C ALA A 78 12.54 1.70 8.90
N HIS A 79 11.65 1.27 7.99
CA HIS A 79 10.34 0.73 8.39
C HIS A 79 10.47 -0.51 9.28
N GLU A 80 11.37 -1.42 8.97
CA GLU A 80 11.62 -2.63 9.76
C GLU A 80 12.20 -2.29 11.14
N ALA A 81 13.14 -1.36 11.21
CA ALA A 81 13.71 -0.87 12.45
C ALA A 81 12.67 -0.23 13.39
N GLU A 82 11.63 0.36 12.83
CA GLU A 82 10.49 0.92 13.56
C GLU A 82 9.30 -0.05 13.69
N HIS A 83 9.53 -1.35 13.47
CA HIS A 83 8.49 -2.39 13.54
C HIS A 83 7.25 -2.04 12.68
N PHE A 84 7.44 -1.43 11.52
CA PHE A 84 6.41 -1.01 10.58
C PHE A 84 5.31 -0.11 11.19
N SER A 85 5.63 0.63 12.25
CA SER A 85 4.67 1.44 13.03
C SER A 85 3.87 2.41 12.15
N TRP A 86 4.51 3.03 11.15
CA TRP A 86 3.84 3.92 10.20
C TRP A 86 2.79 3.18 9.37
N TRP A 87 3.12 2.00 8.81
CA TRP A 87 2.18 1.18 8.03
C TRP A 87 1.01 0.71 8.89
N ILE A 88 1.27 0.25 10.11
CA ILE A 88 0.24 -0.19 11.05
C ILE A 88 -0.71 0.96 11.39
N SER A 89 -0.17 2.15 11.65
CA SER A 89 -0.96 3.34 11.93
C SER A 89 -1.82 3.76 10.74
N ARG A 90 -1.26 3.70 9.52
CA ARG A 90 -1.96 4.02 8.28
C ARG A 90 -3.13 3.06 8.02
N ILE A 91 -2.91 1.75 8.17
CA ILE A 91 -3.95 0.73 8.03
C ILE A 91 -5.04 0.91 9.09
N ARG A 92 -4.64 1.12 10.35
CA ARG A 92 -5.56 1.33 11.48
C ARG A 92 -6.47 2.54 11.26
N ALA A 93 -5.92 3.65 10.80
CA ALA A 93 -6.68 4.87 10.52
C ALA A 93 -7.74 4.65 9.42
N GLN A 94 -7.41 3.87 8.39
CA GLN A 94 -8.35 3.51 7.33
C GLN A 94 -9.44 2.55 7.83
N LEU A 95 -9.08 1.49 8.55
CA LEU A 95 -10.02 0.51 9.07
C LEU A 95 -10.99 1.10 10.13
N TYR A 96 -10.58 2.19 10.81
CA TYR A 96 -11.51 2.94 11.66
C TYR A 96 -12.68 3.52 10.85
N ASN A 97 -12.41 4.00 9.66
CA ASN A 97 -13.39 4.67 8.80
C ASN A 97 -14.11 3.71 7.84
N LEU A 98 -13.54 2.55 7.55
CA LEU A 98 -14.00 1.61 6.53
C LEU A 98 -14.33 0.26 7.14
N ASP A 99 -15.15 -0.52 6.43
CA ASP A 99 -15.43 -1.91 6.79
C ASP A 99 -14.47 -2.87 6.08
N ILE A 100 -14.02 -2.48 4.89
CA ILE A 100 -13.09 -3.24 4.07
C ILE A 100 -12.07 -2.25 3.49
N LEU A 101 -10.80 -2.59 3.59
CA LEU A 101 -9.72 -1.81 3.01
C LEU A 101 -9.08 -2.58 1.86
N ARG A 102 -9.09 -2.01 0.65
CA ARG A 102 -8.33 -2.51 -0.49
C ARG A 102 -7.03 -1.73 -0.62
N VAL A 103 -5.91 -2.42 -0.82
CA VAL A 103 -4.65 -1.77 -1.19
C VAL A 103 -4.41 -1.97 -2.68
N ASP A 104 -4.28 -0.85 -3.39
CA ASP A 104 -3.91 -0.89 -4.78
C ASP A 104 -2.45 -1.31 -4.96
N HIS A 105 -2.18 -2.11 -6.00
CA HIS A 105 -0.87 -2.69 -6.28
C HIS A 105 -0.26 -3.49 -5.10
N PHE A 106 -1.06 -4.32 -4.43
CA PHE A 106 -0.66 -5.14 -3.27
C PHE A 106 0.63 -5.95 -3.48
N ARG A 107 0.92 -6.36 -4.72
CA ARG A 107 2.16 -7.04 -5.11
C ARG A 107 3.41 -6.26 -4.67
N GLY A 108 3.35 -4.94 -4.58
CA GLY A 108 4.47 -4.11 -4.17
C GLY A 108 5.01 -4.39 -2.77
N PHE A 109 4.26 -5.11 -1.92
CA PHE A 109 4.76 -5.63 -0.64
C PHE A 109 5.65 -6.86 -0.79
N GLU A 110 5.61 -7.57 -1.92
CA GLU A 110 6.54 -8.66 -2.23
C GLU A 110 7.73 -8.16 -3.03
N ALA A 111 7.45 -7.44 -4.11
CA ALA A 111 8.44 -6.83 -4.98
C ALA A 111 7.84 -5.65 -5.73
N PHE A 112 8.63 -4.63 -5.97
CA PHE A 112 8.23 -3.43 -6.67
C PHE A 112 9.23 -3.08 -7.78
N TRP A 113 8.73 -2.38 -8.80
CA TRP A 113 9.56 -1.88 -9.89
C TRP A 113 10.18 -0.55 -9.50
N SER A 114 11.49 -0.52 -9.38
CA SER A 114 12.28 0.61 -8.91
C SER A 114 12.96 1.29 -10.08
N ILE A 115 12.70 2.57 -10.28
CA ILE A 115 13.18 3.36 -11.42
C ILE A 115 14.07 4.48 -10.88
N PRO A 116 15.27 4.73 -11.45
CA PRO A 116 16.08 5.89 -11.06
C PRO A 116 15.29 7.19 -11.24
N TYR A 117 15.39 8.10 -10.26
CA TYR A 117 14.71 9.38 -10.37
C TYR A 117 15.26 10.20 -11.55
N GLY A 118 14.36 10.81 -12.31
CA GLY A 118 14.74 11.59 -13.51
C GLY A 118 14.66 10.80 -14.83
N GLU A 119 14.43 9.48 -14.79
CA GLU A 119 14.18 8.72 -16.01
C GLU A 119 12.88 9.17 -16.69
N PRO A 120 12.84 9.29 -18.03
CA PRO A 120 11.64 9.71 -18.75
C PRO A 120 10.56 8.63 -18.86
N THR A 121 10.93 7.36 -18.63
CA THR A 121 10.05 6.18 -18.76
C THR A 121 10.40 5.14 -17.71
N ALA A 122 9.58 4.08 -17.63
CA ALA A 122 9.83 2.97 -16.70
C ALA A 122 10.77 1.88 -17.26
N VAL A 123 11.35 2.06 -18.44
CA VAL A 123 12.19 1.04 -19.11
C VAL A 123 13.43 0.69 -18.30
N ASN A 124 14.11 1.69 -17.75
CA ASN A 124 15.37 1.54 -17.03
C ASN A 124 15.15 1.27 -15.53
N GLY A 125 14.24 0.36 -15.20
CA GLY A 125 13.98 -0.04 -13.82
C GLY A 125 14.52 -1.43 -13.50
N GLU A 126 14.30 -1.85 -12.26
CA GLU A 126 14.64 -3.18 -11.77
C GLU A 126 13.65 -3.65 -10.71
N TRP A 127 13.46 -4.97 -10.59
CA TRP A 127 12.67 -5.56 -9.52
C TRP A 127 13.46 -5.59 -8.22
N VAL A 128 12.89 -4.98 -7.18
CA VAL A 128 13.44 -4.97 -5.83
C VAL A 128 12.47 -5.67 -4.88
N LYS A 129 12.98 -6.57 -4.04
CA LYS A 129 12.17 -7.26 -3.03
C LYS A 129 11.76 -6.31 -1.93
N ALA A 130 10.54 -6.47 -1.43
CA ALA A 130 10.02 -5.79 -0.26
C ALA A 130 9.82 -6.79 0.91
N PRO A 131 9.87 -6.32 2.16
CA PRO A 131 9.74 -7.19 3.35
C PRO A 131 8.27 -7.42 3.75
N GLY A 132 7.36 -7.60 2.80
CA GLY A 132 5.94 -7.73 3.10
C GLY A 132 5.61 -8.87 4.07
N HIS A 133 6.39 -9.97 4.03
CA HIS A 133 6.24 -11.04 5.02
C HIS A 133 6.59 -10.56 6.45
N ALA A 134 7.64 -9.77 6.62
CA ALA A 134 8.01 -9.20 7.91
C ALA A 134 6.96 -8.22 8.44
N LEU A 135 6.37 -7.38 7.56
CA LEU A 135 5.25 -6.53 7.91
C LEU A 135 4.06 -7.33 8.49
N VAL A 136 3.77 -8.48 7.89
CA VAL A 136 2.66 -9.36 8.33
C VAL A 136 2.96 -10.03 9.66
N THR A 137 4.20 -10.46 9.89
CA THR A 137 4.57 -11.26 11.07
C THR A 137 4.97 -10.42 12.28
N GLN A 138 5.45 -9.19 12.07
CA GLN A 138 5.89 -8.29 13.14
C GLN A 138 4.86 -7.22 13.51
N GLY A 139 3.82 -7.05 12.69
CA GLY A 139 2.76 -6.10 12.95
C GLY A 139 1.81 -6.55 14.06
N ASP A 140 0.91 -5.65 14.47
CA ASP A 140 -0.19 -5.97 15.39
C ASP A 140 -1.09 -7.06 14.77
N GLU A 141 -1.04 -8.27 15.32
CA GLU A 141 -1.72 -9.46 14.77
C GLU A 141 -3.21 -9.21 14.48
N GLY A 142 -3.90 -8.46 15.35
CA GLY A 142 -5.32 -8.17 15.17
C GLY A 142 -5.60 -7.27 13.95
N ILE A 143 -4.80 -6.25 13.75
CA ILE A 143 -4.93 -5.30 12.63
C ILE A 143 -4.50 -5.95 11.33
N ILE A 144 -3.39 -6.66 11.36
CA ILE A 144 -2.88 -7.38 10.20
C ILE A 144 -3.85 -8.47 9.76
N ALA A 145 -4.41 -9.26 10.70
CA ALA A 145 -5.44 -10.24 10.38
C ALA A 145 -6.69 -9.60 9.75
N GLN A 146 -7.17 -8.48 10.29
CA GLN A 146 -8.31 -7.75 9.73
C GLN A 146 -7.99 -7.17 8.35
N PHE A 147 -6.78 -6.66 8.13
CA PHE A 147 -6.30 -6.18 6.84
C PHE A 147 -6.29 -7.29 5.78
N PHE A 148 -5.70 -8.47 6.08
CA PHE A 148 -5.69 -9.59 5.14
C PHE A 148 -7.10 -10.14 4.88
N GLN A 149 -7.93 -10.23 5.89
CA GLN A 149 -9.33 -10.64 5.73
C GLN A 149 -10.09 -9.67 4.81
N SER A 150 -9.81 -8.37 4.90
CA SER A 150 -10.33 -7.35 4.00
C SER A 150 -9.86 -7.54 2.54
N GLN A 151 -8.58 -7.89 2.32
CA GLN A 151 -8.05 -8.16 0.98
C GLN A 151 -8.69 -9.38 0.33
N VAL A 152 -8.91 -10.45 1.08
CA VAL A 152 -9.60 -11.66 0.59
C VAL A 152 -11.03 -11.34 0.16
N LEU A 153 -11.76 -10.55 0.95
CA LEU A 153 -13.13 -10.15 0.63
C LEU A 153 -13.17 -9.24 -0.62
N ALA A 154 -12.23 -8.30 -0.76
CA ALA A 154 -12.15 -7.45 -1.94
C ALA A 154 -11.87 -8.26 -3.22
N CYS A 155 -11.00 -9.26 -3.16
CA CYS A 155 -10.74 -10.19 -4.28
C CYS A 155 -11.97 -11.02 -4.66
N GLN A 156 -12.81 -11.39 -3.71
CA GLN A 156 -14.05 -12.14 -3.99
C GLN A 156 -15.14 -11.29 -4.63
N CYS A 157 -15.11 -9.98 -4.41
CA CYS A 157 -16.14 -9.05 -4.90
C CYS A 157 -16.00 -8.61 -6.37
N GLY A 158 -14.98 -9.03 -7.12
CA GLY A 158 -14.99 -8.73 -8.54
C GLY A 158 -13.70 -8.64 -9.32
N GLU A 159 -12.55 -8.89 -8.74
CA GLU A 159 -11.32 -8.89 -9.51
C GLU A 159 -10.84 -10.32 -9.83
N ARG A 160 -10.86 -10.67 -11.13
CA ARG A 160 -10.19 -11.85 -11.67
C ARG A 160 -8.66 -11.67 -11.56
N LEU A 161 -8.09 -11.92 -10.40
CA LEU A 161 -6.65 -11.81 -10.18
C LEU A 161 -6.08 -13.14 -9.69
N ALA A 162 -5.75 -14.03 -10.63
CA ALA A 162 -5.05 -15.28 -10.33
C ALA A 162 -3.71 -15.05 -9.60
N ALA A 163 -3.01 -13.95 -9.89
CA ALA A 163 -1.78 -13.56 -9.20
C ALA A 163 -2.03 -13.11 -7.75
N HIS A 164 -3.12 -12.39 -7.50
CA HIS A 164 -3.48 -11.91 -6.16
C HIS A 164 -3.86 -13.06 -5.21
N GLN A 165 -4.59 -14.05 -5.72
CA GLN A 165 -4.97 -15.22 -4.93
C GLN A 165 -3.76 -16.08 -4.52
N HIS A 166 -2.72 -16.14 -5.34
CA HIS A 166 -1.47 -16.82 -5.00
C HIS A 166 -0.71 -16.10 -3.88
N LEU A 167 -0.66 -14.78 -3.91
CA LEU A 167 -0.03 -13.99 -2.86
C LEU A 167 -0.77 -14.13 -1.52
N VAL A 168 -2.08 -13.90 -1.53
CA VAL A 168 -2.91 -14.02 -0.31
C VAL A 168 -2.83 -15.42 0.28
N LYS A 169 -2.87 -16.49 -0.54
CA LYS A 169 -2.69 -17.87 -0.09
C LYS A 169 -1.29 -18.12 0.51
N ARG A 170 -0.25 -17.49 -0.04
CA ARG A 170 1.11 -17.64 0.47
C ARG A 170 1.30 -17.00 1.85
N PHE A 171 0.54 -15.96 2.15
CA PHE A 171 0.52 -15.29 3.46
C PHE A 171 -0.41 -15.96 4.49
N GLN A 172 -1.37 -16.79 4.07
CA GLN A 172 -2.30 -17.51 4.95
C GLN A 172 -1.78 -18.88 5.43
N LEU A 173 -0.68 -19.40 4.87
CA LEU A 173 -0.19 -20.76 5.12
C LEU A 173 1.00 -20.82 6.11
N HIS A 174 1.26 -19.77 6.83
CA HIS A 174 2.20 -19.71 7.94
C HIS A 174 1.60 -18.92 9.09
#